data_575b596be3b1a99ee35a6b8fcc1773a8
#
_entry.id   575b596be3b1a99ee35a6b8fcc1773a8
#
_cell.length_a   1.000
_cell.length_b   1.000
_cell.length_c   1.000
_cell.angle_alpha   90.00
_cell.angle_beta   90.00
_cell.angle_gamma   90.00
#
_symmetry.space_group_name_H-M   'P 1'
#
loop_
_entity.id
_entity.type
_entity.pdbx_description
1 polymer ?
#
loop_
_entity_poly.entity_id
_entity_poly.type
_entity_poly.pdbx_seq_one_letter_code
_entity_poly.pdbx_strand_id
1 'polypeptide(L)'
;MKHTVGKVIQPATLTELFTVPTGYKAEVSTLFVSNRQGNNKTVSIYWQHAHDIDHKIYIITEYVLNANDYVQFSDSMVMQSGDSIQVLTEADSLMNVMASFDL
;
A
#
# COMPACT_ATOMS: atom_id res chain seq x y z
N MET A 1 -12.04 9.49 12.65
CA MET A 1 -10.72 9.93 13.16
C MET A 1 -9.64 9.61 12.14
N LYS A 2 -8.79 10.56 11.87
CA LYS A 2 -7.71 10.40 10.90
C LYS A 2 -6.54 9.63 11.48
N HIS A 3 -5.99 8.75 10.67
CA HIS A 3 -4.85 7.92 11.00
C HIS A 3 -3.82 7.96 9.89
N THR A 4 -2.57 7.74 10.25
CA THR A 4 -1.49 7.53 9.30
C THR A 4 -0.70 6.31 9.73
N VAL A 5 -0.45 5.41 8.78
CA VAL A 5 0.40 4.24 8.98
C VAL A 5 1.54 4.28 7.99
N GLY A 6 2.72 3.91 8.45
CA GLY A 6 3.90 3.84 7.59
C GLY A 6 4.72 2.60 7.92
N LYS A 7 5.28 1.98 6.88
CA LYS A 7 6.13 0.80 7.03
C LYS A 7 7.29 0.84 6.05
N VAL A 8 8.40 0.28 6.48
CA VAL A 8 9.49 -0.13 5.58
C VAL A 8 9.11 -1.50 5.05
N ILE A 9 9.05 -1.65 3.73
CA ILE A 9 8.57 -2.88 3.11
C ILE A 9 9.71 -3.88 2.98
N GLN A 10 9.46 -5.11 3.45
CA GLN A 10 10.39 -6.22 3.29
C GLN A 10 10.47 -6.60 1.81
N PRO A 11 11.66 -6.60 1.18
CA PRO A 11 11.80 -6.91 -0.25
C PRO A 11 11.27 -8.29 -0.61
N ALA A 12 10.63 -8.38 -1.78
CA ALA A 12 10.10 -9.62 -2.37
C ALA A 12 9.11 -10.38 -1.47
N THR A 13 8.57 -9.71 -0.45
CA THR A 13 7.62 -10.31 0.49
C THR A 13 6.34 -9.49 0.51
N LEU A 14 5.21 -10.15 0.30
CA LEU A 14 3.91 -9.48 0.39
C LEU A 14 3.70 -8.98 1.82
N THR A 15 3.61 -7.68 1.99
CA THR A 15 3.53 -7.03 3.30
C THR A 15 2.19 -6.33 3.46
N GLU A 16 1.47 -6.62 4.54
CA GLU A 16 0.26 -5.91 4.88
C GLU A 16 0.62 -4.54 5.43
N LEU A 17 0.08 -3.48 4.80
CA LEU A 17 0.24 -2.12 5.30
C LEU A 17 -0.69 -1.84 6.45
N PHE A 18 -1.98 -2.14 6.27
CA PHE A 18 -2.96 -2.10 7.35
C PHE A 18 -4.19 -2.91 6.99
N THR A 19 -4.98 -3.26 8.00
CA THR A 19 -6.28 -3.91 7.86
C THR A 19 -7.34 -3.05 8.55
N VAL A 20 -8.48 -2.87 7.90
CA VAL A 20 -9.60 -2.13 8.49
C VAL A 20 -10.14 -2.90 9.69
N PRO A 21 -10.19 -2.29 10.88
CA PRO A 21 -10.69 -2.97 12.07
C PRO A 21 -12.14 -3.45 11.92
N THR A 22 -12.47 -4.51 12.60
CA THR A 22 -13.83 -5.05 12.63
C THR A 22 -14.82 -4.00 13.12
N GLY A 23 -15.90 -3.82 12.36
CA GLY A 23 -16.94 -2.83 12.68
C GLY A 23 -16.70 -1.45 12.16
N TYR A 24 -15.56 -1.22 11.46
CA TYR A 24 -15.23 0.08 10.88
C TYR A 24 -15.23 0.03 9.36
N LYS A 25 -15.33 1.21 8.77
CA LYS A 25 -14.97 1.48 7.37
C LYS A 25 -13.79 2.43 7.38
N ALA A 26 -12.91 2.30 6.39
CA ALA A 26 -11.79 3.21 6.24
C ALA A 26 -11.93 3.97 4.92
N GLU A 27 -11.82 5.28 4.98
CA GLU A 27 -11.66 6.12 3.80
C GLU A 27 -10.18 6.44 3.64
N VAL A 28 -9.55 5.83 2.65
CA VAL A 28 -8.14 6.06 2.35
C VAL A 28 -8.03 7.28 1.46
N SER A 29 -7.33 8.30 1.92
CA SER A 29 -7.19 9.56 1.21
C SER A 29 -5.86 9.69 0.48
N THR A 30 -4.81 9.03 0.97
CA THR A 30 -3.47 9.14 0.40
C THR A 30 -2.71 7.84 0.57
N LEU A 31 -2.06 7.41 -0.51
CA LEU A 31 -1.03 6.38 -0.49
C LEU A 31 0.26 7.00 -1.02
N PHE A 32 1.35 6.79 -0.32
CA PHE A 32 2.65 7.36 -0.64
C PHE A 32 3.70 6.26 -0.63
N VAL A 33 4.51 6.20 -1.68
CA VAL A 33 5.61 5.23 -1.79
C VAL A 33 6.88 5.97 -2.16
N SER A 34 7.96 5.71 -1.43
CA SER A 34 9.27 6.27 -1.75
C SER A 34 10.30 5.16 -1.97
N ASN A 35 11.07 5.30 -3.04
CA ASN A 35 12.22 4.44 -3.34
C ASN A 35 13.48 5.10 -2.77
N ARG A 36 14.11 4.44 -1.82
CA ARG A 36 15.29 4.98 -1.15
C ARG A 36 16.61 4.46 -1.73
N GLN A 37 16.55 3.74 -2.84
CA GLN A 37 17.75 3.23 -3.48
C GLN A 37 18.21 4.09 -4.64
N GLY A 38 19.47 3.94 -4.99
CA GLY A 38 20.10 4.64 -6.10
C GLY A 38 19.82 4.04 -7.48
N ASN A 39 18.85 3.15 -7.59
CA ASN A 39 18.43 2.54 -8.86
C ASN A 39 16.91 2.38 -8.90
N ASN A 40 16.38 2.15 -10.10
CA ASN A 40 14.95 1.98 -10.29
C ASN A 40 14.47 0.65 -9.70
N LYS A 41 13.31 0.66 -9.06
CA LYS A 41 12.70 -0.53 -8.46
C LYS A 41 11.20 -0.51 -8.70
N THR A 42 10.58 -1.69 -8.72
CA THR A 42 9.14 -1.81 -8.93
C THR A 42 8.40 -2.04 -7.62
N VAL A 43 7.16 -1.55 -7.58
CA VAL A 43 6.24 -1.75 -6.46
C VAL A 43 4.86 -2.07 -7.00
N SER A 44 4.17 -2.98 -6.33
CA SER A 44 2.76 -3.28 -6.57
C SER A 44 1.98 -3.07 -5.29
N ILE A 45 0.78 -2.50 -5.40
CA ILE A 45 -0.11 -2.29 -4.26
C ILE A 45 -1.45 -2.94 -4.57
N TYR A 46 -1.95 -3.71 -3.62
CA TYR A 46 -3.20 -4.45 -3.74
C TYR A 46 -4.20 -4.06 -2.67
N TRP A 47 -5.47 -4.08 -3.04
CA TRP A 47 -6.59 -4.06 -2.12
C TRP A 47 -7.13 -5.48 -2.02
N GLN A 48 -7.06 -6.07 -0.83
CA GLN A 48 -7.56 -7.40 -0.53
C GLN A 48 -8.90 -7.31 0.17
N HIS A 49 -9.96 -7.85 -0.44
CA HIS A 49 -11.27 -7.93 0.19
C HIS A 49 -11.30 -8.97 1.30
N ALA A 50 -11.94 -8.65 2.42
CA ALA A 50 -12.07 -9.56 3.55
C ALA A 50 -12.87 -10.82 3.20
N HIS A 51 -13.87 -10.69 2.34
CA HIS A 51 -14.82 -11.77 2.01
C HIS A 51 -14.46 -12.54 0.75
N ASP A 52 -13.41 -12.16 0.07
CA ASP A 52 -12.98 -12.78 -1.17
C ASP A 52 -11.46 -12.75 -1.26
N ILE A 53 -10.85 -13.71 -0.54
CA ILE A 53 -9.39 -13.78 -0.43
C ILE A 53 -8.72 -14.17 -1.75
N ASP A 54 -9.47 -14.71 -2.68
CA ASP A 54 -8.94 -15.05 -4.01
C ASP A 54 -8.95 -13.86 -4.97
N HIS A 55 -9.62 -12.77 -4.60
CA HIS A 55 -9.68 -11.57 -5.41
C HIS A 55 -8.89 -10.44 -4.77
N LYS A 56 -7.78 -10.10 -5.41
CA LYS A 56 -7.01 -8.90 -5.11
C LYS A 56 -7.28 -7.88 -6.19
N ILE A 57 -7.59 -6.67 -5.77
CA ILE A 57 -7.71 -5.55 -6.70
C ILE A 57 -6.38 -4.83 -6.73
N TYR A 58 -5.75 -4.79 -7.90
CA TYR A 58 -4.49 -4.08 -8.07
C TYR A 58 -4.75 -2.58 -8.16
N ILE A 59 -4.22 -1.85 -7.21
CA ILE A 59 -4.21 -0.39 -7.25
C ILE A 59 -3.15 0.05 -8.25
N ILE A 60 -1.95 -0.53 -8.14
CA ILE A 60 -0.87 -0.41 -9.11
C ILE A 60 -0.17 -1.76 -9.27
N THR A 61 0.31 -2.04 -10.47
CA THR A 61 1.01 -3.29 -10.78
C THR A 61 2.38 -2.98 -11.35
N GLU A 62 3.42 -3.48 -10.68
CA GLU A 62 4.81 -3.36 -11.13
C GLU A 62 5.17 -1.92 -11.58
N TYR A 63 4.76 -0.95 -10.78
CA TYR A 63 5.03 0.45 -11.04
C TYR A 63 6.51 0.73 -10.82
N VAL A 64 7.18 1.27 -11.84
CA VAL A 64 8.59 1.60 -11.75
C VAL A 64 8.78 2.93 -11.04
N LEU A 65 9.44 2.90 -9.88
CA LEU A 65 9.90 4.10 -9.19
C LEU A 65 11.36 4.35 -9.52
N ASN A 66 11.66 5.53 -10.02
CA ASN A 66 13.03 5.94 -10.30
C ASN A 66 13.85 6.01 -9.00
N ALA A 67 15.16 5.97 -9.17
CA ALA A 67 16.08 6.08 -8.03
C ALA A 67 15.79 7.33 -7.20
N ASN A 68 15.70 7.17 -5.88
CA ASN A 68 15.49 8.25 -4.91
C ASN A 68 14.23 9.09 -5.17
N ASP A 69 13.23 8.52 -5.84
CA ASP A 69 11.99 9.20 -6.18
C ASP A 69 10.82 8.67 -5.34
N TYR A 70 9.67 9.30 -5.47
CA TYR A 70 8.45 8.89 -4.78
C TYR A 70 7.24 9.05 -5.68
N VAL A 71 6.15 8.40 -5.32
CA VAL A 71 4.84 8.56 -5.95
C VAL A 71 3.79 8.69 -4.87
N GLN A 72 2.78 9.52 -5.13
CA GLN A 72 1.65 9.73 -4.24
C GLN A 72 0.36 9.54 -5.02
N PHE A 73 -0.55 8.78 -4.43
CA PHE A 73 -1.90 8.57 -4.95
C PHE A 73 -2.87 9.23 -3.99
N SER A 74 -3.67 10.16 -4.50
CA SER A 74 -4.60 10.98 -3.69
C SER A 74 -6.06 10.69 -3.99
N ASP A 75 -6.36 9.67 -4.79
CA ASP A 75 -7.72 9.27 -5.06
C ASP A 75 -8.31 8.54 -3.86
N SER A 76 -9.46 9.02 -3.42
CA SER A 76 -10.13 8.48 -2.26
C SER A 76 -10.73 7.10 -2.57
N MET A 77 -10.57 6.15 -1.64
CA MET A 77 -11.25 4.86 -1.73
C MET A 77 -11.78 4.45 -0.36
N VAL A 78 -12.96 3.84 -0.37
CA VAL A 78 -13.63 3.37 0.84
C VAL A 78 -13.47 1.87 0.95
N MET A 79 -12.92 1.43 2.07
CA MET A 79 -12.67 0.03 2.37
C MET A 79 -13.58 -0.44 3.50
N GLN A 80 -14.06 -1.67 3.40
CA GLN A 80 -14.95 -2.28 4.38
C GLN A 80 -14.14 -2.95 5.50
N SER A 81 -14.85 -3.28 6.58
CA SER A 81 -14.30 -4.03 7.70
C SER A 81 -13.56 -5.28 7.22
N GLY A 82 -12.34 -5.46 7.66
CA GLY A 82 -11.50 -6.61 7.33
C GLY A 82 -10.73 -6.51 6.02
N ASP A 83 -11.03 -5.52 5.17
CA ASP A 83 -10.24 -5.27 3.96
C ASP A 83 -8.84 -4.81 4.33
N SER A 84 -7.86 -5.11 3.49
CA SER A 84 -6.48 -4.72 3.75
C SER A 84 -5.81 -4.13 2.51
N ILE A 85 -4.80 -3.31 2.74
CA ILE A 85 -3.86 -2.86 1.72
C ILE A 85 -2.59 -3.66 1.87
N GLN A 86 -2.13 -4.26 0.79
CA GLN A 86 -0.92 -5.07 0.76
C GLN A 86 0.04 -4.53 -0.29
N VAL A 87 1.32 -4.65 -0.02
CA VAL A 87 2.39 -4.09 -0.85
C VAL A 87 3.41 -5.17 -1.16
N LEU A 88 3.85 -5.21 -2.41
CA LEU A 88 4.92 -6.10 -2.86
C LEU A 88 5.95 -5.27 -3.63
N THR A 89 7.20 -5.34 -3.20
CA THR A 89 8.32 -4.71 -3.88
C THR A 89 9.27 -5.76 -4.44
N GLU A 90 10.03 -5.40 -5.46
CA GLU A 90 10.98 -6.35 -6.05
C GLU A 90 12.14 -6.67 -5.09
N ALA A 91 12.90 -7.72 -5.42
CA ALA A 91 14.07 -8.14 -4.65
C ALA A 91 15.09 -7.00 -4.53
N ASP A 92 15.80 -6.95 -3.40
CA ASP A 92 16.83 -5.96 -3.11
C ASP A 92 16.33 -4.50 -3.12
N SER A 93 15.03 -4.29 -2.96
CA SER A 93 14.46 -2.96 -2.86
C SER A 93 14.51 -2.42 -1.44
N LEU A 94 14.47 -1.09 -1.30
CA LEU A 94 14.33 -0.41 -0.02
C LEU A 94 13.29 0.68 -0.20
N MET A 95 12.06 0.37 0.18
CA MET A 95 10.92 1.26 0.00
C MET A 95 10.17 1.50 1.29
N ASN A 96 9.70 2.73 1.45
CA ASN A 96 8.78 3.11 2.51
C ASN A 96 7.41 3.35 1.90
N VAL A 97 6.36 2.88 2.57
CA VAL A 97 4.98 3.09 2.14
C VAL A 97 4.19 3.68 3.30
N MET A 98 3.41 4.69 3.01
CA MET A 98 2.52 5.33 3.98
C MET A 98 1.11 5.42 3.42
N ALA A 99 0.14 5.33 4.32
CA ALA A 99 -1.26 5.58 4.01
C ALA A 99 -1.87 6.50 5.06
N SER A 100 -2.68 7.44 4.60
CA SER A 100 -3.54 8.25 5.47
C SER A 100 -4.99 7.86 5.23
N PHE A 101 -5.73 7.63 6.30
CA PHE A 101 -7.11 7.18 6.21
C PHE A 101 -7.92 7.67 7.39
N ASP A 102 -9.25 7.69 7.21
CA ASP A 102 -10.22 8.06 8.23
C ASP A 102 -11.08 6.85 8.58
N LEU A 103 -11.25 6.63 9.86
CA LEU A 103 -12.13 5.58 10.38
C LEU A 103 -13.44 6.14 10.90
#